data_8037b027b6709c42e0668d4db3e2d383
#
_entry.id   8037b027b6709c42e0668d4db3e2d383
#
_cell.length_a   1.000
_cell.length_b   1.000
_cell.length_c   1.000
_cell.angle_alpha   90.00
_cell.angle_beta   90.00
_cell.angle_gamma   90.00
#
_symmetry.space_group_name_H-M   'P 1'
#
loop_
_entity.id
_entity.type
_entity.pdbx_description
1 polymer ?
#
loop_
_entity_poly.entity_id
_entity_poly.type
_entity_poly.pdbx_seq_one_letter_code
_entity_poly.pdbx_strand_id
1 'polypeptide(L)'
;MGSAGSDQHGYPPAAPVAIKILIAGGFGAGKTTLVSSVTEIRPLRTEEDLTAPGTHVDLTDGVEDKTTTTVAMDFGRITIRDDLVVYLFGTPGQKRFWFMWDELALGALGAVVLADTRRLADSFASVDYFERQGTPFIVAVNCFDAARRFPADAIRAALNLDRDVPVILCDARRFASCRDVLVTLVEHAIHVLSGRAGHLTSSPA
;
A
#
# COMPACT_ATOMS: atom_id res chain seq x y z
N MET A 1 -31.80 -48.85 26.09
CA MET A 1 -30.44 -48.28 26.26
C MET A 1 -30.20 -47.36 25.07
N GLY A 2 -30.48 -46.09 25.25
CA GLY A 2 -30.29 -45.06 24.24
C GLY A 2 -28.95 -44.40 24.43
N SER A 3 -28.10 -44.46 23.40
CA SER A 3 -26.83 -43.78 23.37
C SER A 3 -27.09 -42.33 22.95
N ALA A 4 -26.85 -41.38 23.85
CA ALA A 4 -26.88 -39.96 23.56
C ALA A 4 -25.63 -39.61 22.78
N GLY A 5 -25.79 -39.28 21.49
CA GLY A 5 -24.78 -38.66 20.68
C GLY A 5 -24.54 -37.24 21.17
N SER A 6 -23.36 -36.99 21.69
CA SER A 6 -22.89 -35.66 22.04
C SER A 6 -22.63 -34.85 20.77
N ASP A 7 -23.56 -33.94 20.45
CA ASP A 7 -23.36 -32.90 19.45
C ASP A 7 -22.16 -32.00 19.88
N GLN A 8 -21.00 -32.24 19.28
CA GLN A 8 -19.90 -31.32 19.33
C GLN A 8 -20.27 -30.11 18.43
N HIS A 9 -20.85 -29.10 19.04
CA HIS A 9 -20.94 -27.76 18.41
C HIS A 9 -19.54 -27.21 18.30
N GLY A 10 -18.84 -27.57 17.22
CA GLY A 10 -17.57 -26.93 16.85
C GLY A 10 -17.86 -25.45 16.59
N TYR A 11 -17.26 -24.55 17.35
CA TYR A 11 -17.22 -23.13 17.02
C TYR A 11 -16.69 -22.98 15.60
N PRO A 12 -17.28 -22.12 14.76
CA PRO A 12 -16.74 -21.84 13.45
C PRO A 12 -15.30 -21.38 13.62
N PRO A 13 -14.37 -21.79 12.73
CA PRO A 13 -12.98 -21.35 12.81
C PRO A 13 -12.93 -19.83 12.86
N ALA A 14 -12.11 -19.28 13.75
CA ALA A 14 -11.94 -17.85 13.87
C ALA A 14 -11.53 -17.27 12.51
N ALA A 15 -12.12 -16.12 12.13
CA ALA A 15 -11.74 -15.46 10.90
C ALA A 15 -10.23 -15.12 10.92
N PRO A 16 -9.52 -15.29 9.79
CA PRO A 16 -8.09 -15.01 9.73
C PRO A 16 -7.79 -13.54 10.06
N VAL A 17 -6.70 -13.31 10.75
CA VAL A 17 -6.17 -11.97 10.95
C VAL A 17 -5.77 -11.38 9.60
N ALA A 18 -6.28 -10.21 9.28
CA ALA A 18 -6.01 -9.52 8.03
C ALA A 18 -5.01 -8.37 8.25
N ILE A 19 -3.91 -8.39 7.52
CA ILE A 19 -2.94 -7.30 7.46
C ILE A 19 -3.16 -6.54 6.16
N LYS A 20 -3.29 -5.22 6.24
CA LYS A 20 -3.43 -4.34 5.09
C LYS A 20 -2.11 -3.62 4.83
N ILE A 21 -1.62 -3.68 3.59
CA ILE A 21 -0.42 -2.99 3.12
C ILE A 21 -0.76 -2.16 1.89
N LEU A 22 -0.26 -0.92 1.86
CA LEU A 22 -0.40 -0.03 0.71
C LEU A 22 0.83 -0.12 -0.19
N ILE A 23 0.59 -0.10 -1.51
CA ILE A 23 1.64 0.01 -2.53
C ILE A 23 1.44 1.35 -3.24
N ALA A 24 2.28 2.32 -2.89
CA ALA A 24 2.21 3.69 -3.37
C ALA A 24 3.37 4.01 -4.34
N GLY A 25 3.36 5.20 -4.91
CA GLY A 25 4.38 5.68 -5.85
C GLY A 25 3.78 6.30 -7.10
N GLY A 26 4.61 6.96 -7.90
CA GLY A 26 4.23 7.66 -9.12
C GLY A 26 3.53 6.78 -10.17
N PHE A 27 2.96 7.42 -11.17
CA PHE A 27 2.38 6.70 -12.30
C PHE A 27 3.47 5.92 -13.05
N GLY A 28 3.24 4.61 -13.30
CA GLY A 28 4.21 3.74 -13.97
C GLY A 28 5.40 3.32 -13.12
N ALA A 29 5.43 3.57 -11.80
CA ALA A 29 6.51 3.14 -10.90
C ALA A 29 6.59 1.60 -10.72
N GLY A 30 5.57 0.85 -11.14
CA GLY A 30 5.55 -0.61 -11.08
C GLY A 30 4.62 -1.20 -10.01
N LYS A 31 3.69 -0.41 -9.47
CA LYS A 31 2.74 -0.87 -8.42
C LYS A 31 1.95 -2.11 -8.83
N THR A 32 1.29 -2.04 -9.99
CA THR A 32 0.55 -3.17 -10.58
C THR A 32 1.43 -4.40 -10.77
N THR A 33 2.67 -4.21 -11.21
CA THR A 33 3.62 -5.30 -11.42
C THR A 33 4.00 -5.95 -10.10
N LEU A 34 4.30 -5.16 -9.06
CA LEU A 34 4.61 -5.68 -7.72
C LEU A 34 3.46 -6.49 -7.17
N VAL A 35 2.23 -5.93 -7.15
CA VAL A 35 1.05 -6.64 -6.66
C VAL A 35 0.83 -7.92 -7.43
N SER A 36 0.91 -7.89 -8.77
CA SER A 36 0.73 -9.07 -9.63
C SER A 36 1.81 -10.14 -9.42
N SER A 37 3.02 -9.75 -9.02
CA SER A 37 4.13 -10.69 -8.81
C SER A 37 4.01 -11.51 -7.53
N VAL A 38 3.24 -11.05 -6.52
CA VAL A 38 3.16 -11.71 -5.21
C VAL A 38 1.76 -12.20 -4.87
N THR A 39 0.73 -11.75 -5.56
CA THR A 39 -0.65 -12.16 -5.25
C THR A 39 -0.93 -13.60 -5.66
N GLU A 40 -1.65 -14.33 -4.84
CA GLU A 40 -2.14 -15.68 -5.11
C GLU A 40 -3.47 -15.71 -5.85
N ILE A 41 -4.16 -14.57 -5.91
CA ILE A 41 -5.43 -14.43 -6.64
C ILE A 41 -5.19 -13.69 -7.95
N ARG A 42 -6.12 -13.85 -8.90
CA ARG A 42 -6.10 -12.99 -10.09
C ARG A 42 -6.21 -11.53 -9.63
N PRO A 43 -5.25 -10.65 -9.98
CA PRO A 43 -5.31 -9.25 -9.57
C PRO A 43 -6.64 -8.63 -9.98
N LEU A 44 -7.37 -8.10 -9.01
CA LEU A 44 -8.56 -7.34 -9.29
C LEU A 44 -8.14 -5.91 -9.63
N ARG A 45 -8.54 -5.44 -10.79
CA ARG A 45 -8.49 -4.04 -11.15
C ARG A 45 -9.90 -3.52 -11.04
N THR A 46 -10.13 -2.65 -10.07
CA THR A 46 -11.40 -1.93 -10.01
C THR A 46 -11.28 -0.71 -10.91
N GLU A 47 -12.08 -0.69 -11.95
CA GLU A 47 -12.32 0.50 -12.76
C GLU A 47 -13.65 1.08 -12.27
N GLU A 48 -13.61 2.07 -11.37
CA GLU A 48 -14.79 2.80 -10.96
C GLU A 48 -14.86 4.13 -11.69
N ASP A 49 -15.99 4.38 -12.31
CA ASP A 49 -16.32 5.68 -12.90
C ASP A 49 -16.71 6.64 -11.77
N LEU A 50 -15.80 7.51 -11.37
CA LEU A 50 -16.11 8.56 -10.43
C LEU A 50 -16.81 9.71 -11.17
N THR A 51 -18.08 9.90 -10.86
CA THR A 51 -18.79 11.14 -11.21
C THR A 51 -18.29 12.23 -10.27
N ALA A 52 -17.54 13.20 -10.78
CA ALA A 52 -17.19 14.38 -10.00
C ALA A 52 -18.48 15.08 -9.57
N PRO A 53 -18.65 15.46 -8.26
CA PRO A 53 -19.77 16.33 -7.88
C PRO A 53 -19.62 17.64 -8.66
N GLY A 54 -20.59 17.97 -9.47
CA GLY A 54 -20.57 19.16 -10.29
C GLY A 54 -20.40 20.41 -9.43
N THR A 55 -19.35 21.16 -9.66
CA THR A 55 -19.35 22.58 -9.32
C THR A 55 -20.45 23.22 -10.16
N HIS A 56 -21.48 23.72 -9.48
CA HIS A 56 -22.52 24.54 -10.10
C HIS A 56 -21.87 25.70 -10.83
N VAL A 57 -21.87 25.63 -12.13
CA VAL A 57 -21.77 26.81 -13.02
C VAL A 57 -23.04 26.84 -13.85
N ASP A 58 -23.66 27.99 -13.80
CA ASP A 58 -24.97 28.32 -14.35
C ASP A 58 -25.21 27.84 -15.79
N LEU A 59 -26.41 27.35 -15.96
CA LEU A 59 -27.24 27.14 -17.14
C LEU A 59 -26.81 27.83 -18.42
N THR A 60 -26.46 27.04 -19.44
CA THR A 60 -27.03 27.16 -20.78
C THR A 60 -26.80 25.88 -21.59
N ASP A 61 -27.92 25.32 -22.04
CA ASP A 61 -28.10 24.33 -23.13
C ASP A 61 -27.24 23.05 -23.17
N GLY A 62 -27.76 21.96 -22.57
CA GLY A 62 -28.03 20.74 -23.34
C GLY A 62 -26.87 19.90 -23.86
N VAL A 63 -25.81 19.64 -23.06
CA VAL A 63 -25.07 18.35 -23.11
C VAL A 63 -24.51 18.09 -21.71
N GLU A 64 -25.02 17.10 -21.00
CA GLU A 64 -24.40 16.58 -19.79
C GLU A 64 -23.12 15.85 -20.19
N ASP A 65 -22.00 16.54 -20.27
CA ASP A 65 -20.68 15.93 -20.22
C ASP A 65 -20.47 15.39 -18.80
N LYS A 66 -20.99 14.20 -18.55
CA LYS A 66 -20.59 13.39 -17.41
C LYS A 66 -19.14 13.03 -17.64
N THR A 67 -18.22 13.81 -17.10
CA THR A 67 -16.80 13.48 -17.07
C THR A 67 -16.59 12.34 -16.07
N THR A 68 -16.91 11.13 -16.49
CA THR A 68 -16.58 9.91 -15.75
C THR A 68 -15.09 9.70 -15.83
N THR A 69 -14.44 9.68 -14.67
CA THR A 69 -13.02 9.36 -14.60
C THR A 69 -12.85 8.00 -13.96
N THR A 70 -12.33 7.06 -14.73
CA THR A 70 -12.01 5.71 -14.25
C THR A 70 -10.81 5.74 -13.30
N VAL A 71 -10.98 5.25 -12.08
CA VAL A 71 -9.89 5.03 -11.14
C VAL A 71 -9.52 3.56 -11.15
N ALA A 72 -8.29 3.27 -11.57
CA ALA A 72 -7.75 1.92 -11.50
C ALA A 72 -7.01 1.74 -10.17
N MET A 73 -7.45 0.78 -9.37
CA MET A 73 -6.75 0.32 -8.17
C MET A 73 -6.36 -1.14 -8.34
N ASP A 74 -5.15 -1.48 -7.91
CA ASP A 74 -4.70 -2.86 -7.87
C ASP A 74 -5.02 -3.46 -6.48
N PHE A 75 -5.57 -4.67 -6.48
CA PHE A 75 -5.82 -5.42 -5.27
C PHE A 75 -5.17 -6.80 -5.37
N GLY A 76 -4.48 -7.20 -4.30
CA GLY A 76 -3.84 -8.50 -4.19
C GLY A 76 -4.05 -9.13 -2.83
N ARG A 77 -3.92 -10.46 -2.78
CA ARG A 77 -4.01 -11.26 -1.55
C ARG A 77 -2.86 -12.24 -1.47
N ILE A 78 -2.32 -12.41 -0.27
CA ILE A 78 -1.30 -13.40 0.05
C ILE A 78 -1.73 -14.11 1.33
N THR A 79 -1.89 -15.42 1.29
CA THR A 79 -2.13 -16.25 2.47
C THR A 79 -0.77 -16.64 3.06
N ILE A 80 -0.48 -16.17 4.27
CA ILE A 80 0.77 -16.51 4.98
C ILE A 80 0.58 -17.82 5.74
N ARG A 81 -0.59 -17.97 6.38
CA ARG A 81 -1.04 -19.16 7.12
C ARG A 81 -2.57 -19.18 7.10
N ASP A 82 -3.17 -20.26 7.51
CA ASP A 82 -4.65 -20.41 7.54
C ASP A 82 -5.33 -19.32 8.38
N ASP A 83 -4.61 -18.80 9.39
CA ASP A 83 -5.08 -17.77 10.31
C ASP A 83 -4.54 -16.36 9.99
N LEU A 84 -3.73 -16.17 8.93
CA LEU A 84 -3.07 -14.89 8.61
C LEU A 84 -3.05 -14.60 7.12
N VAL A 85 -3.69 -13.52 6.71
CA VAL A 85 -3.78 -13.05 5.32
C VAL A 85 -3.25 -11.62 5.20
N VAL A 86 -2.51 -11.34 4.14
CA VAL A 86 -2.07 -10.00 3.75
C VAL A 86 -2.87 -9.53 2.54
N TYR A 87 -3.47 -8.36 2.64
CA TYR A 87 -4.10 -7.66 1.54
C TYR A 87 -3.23 -6.50 1.06
N LEU A 88 -3.01 -6.45 -0.25
CA LEU A 88 -2.24 -5.41 -0.91
C LEU A 88 -3.18 -4.48 -1.68
N PHE A 89 -3.03 -3.18 -1.49
CA PHE A 89 -3.81 -2.16 -2.18
C PHE A 89 -2.86 -1.22 -2.91
N GLY A 90 -2.89 -1.23 -4.24
CA GLY A 90 -2.17 -0.25 -5.06
C GLY A 90 -2.90 1.10 -5.03
N THR A 91 -2.23 2.14 -4.55
CA THR A 91 -2.82 3.48 -4.56
C THR A 91 -2.83 4.07 -5.97
N PRO A 92 -3.84 4.86 -6.35
CA PRO A 92 -3.81 5.62 -7.59
C PRO A 92 -2.59 6.55 -7.62
N GLY A 93 -1.78 6.46 -8.69
CA GLY A 93 -0.56 7.27 -8.82
C GLY A 93 -0.79 8.70 -9.32
N GLN A 94 -2.01 9.08 -9.67
CA GLN A 94 -2.35 10.40 -10.19
C GLN A 94 -2.81 11.32 -9.05
N LYS A 95 -2.31 12.57 -9.02
CA LYS A 95 -2.60 13.55 -7.95
C LYS A 95 -4.09 13.82 -7.72
N ARG A 96 -4.89 13.79 -8.78
CA ARG A 96 -6.35 14.02 -8.71
C ARG A 96 -7.11 13.00 -7.86
N PHE A 97 -6.50 11.84 -7.53
CA PHE A 97 -7.12 10.78 -6.74
C PHE A 97 -6.59 10.70 -5.30
N TRP A 98 -5.83 11.67 -4.84
CA TRP A 98 -5.26 11.66 -3.50
C TRP A 98 -6.30 11.70 -2.38
N PHE A 99 -7.49 12.21 -2.64
CA PHE A 99 -8.59 12.19 -1.68
C PHE A 99 -8.97 10.76 -1.22
N MET A 100 -8.67 9.74 -2.03
CA MET A 100 -8.90 8.33 -1.66
C MET A 100 -7.82 7.76 -0.74
N TRP A 101 -6.68 8.45 -0.61
CA TRP A 101 -5.56 7.92 0.15
C TRP A 101 -5.86 7.83 1.64
N ASP A 102 -6.62 8.75 2.20
CA ASP A 102 -6.99 8.75 3.61
C ASP A 102 -7.83 7.51 3.96
N GLU A 103 -8.79 7.17 3.11
CA GLU A 103 -9.61 5.96 3.29
C GLU A 103 -8.77 4.68 3.08
N LEU A 104 -7.89 4.70 2.08
CA LEU A 104 -7.00 3.57 1.82
C LEU A 104 -5.99 3.38 2.94
N ALA A 105 -5.50 4.44 3.56
CA ALA A 105 -4.53 4.37 4.65
C ALA A 105 -5.14 3.91 5.97
N LEU A 106 -6.45 4.06 6.14
CA LEU A 106 -7.13 3.65 7.36
C LEU A 106 -6.95 2.15 7.62
N GLY A 107 -6.37 1.82 8.79
CA GLY A 107 -6.11 0.44 9.21
C GLY A 107 -4.96 -0.25 8.46
N ALA A 108 -4.19 0.46 7.64
CA ALA A 108 -2.99 -0.11 7.03
C ALA A 108 -1.87 -0.27 8.06
N LEU A 109 -1.20 -1.42 8.02
CA LEU A 109 0.03 -1.67 8.81
C LEU A 109 1.15 -0.71 8.40
N GLY A 110 1.24 -0.45 7.10
CA GLY A 110 2.26 0.41 6.52
C GLY A 110 2.17 0.48 5.00
N ALA A 111 3.14 1.17 4.39
CA ALA A 111 3.18 1.41 2.96
C ALA A 111 4.54 1.12 2.33
N VAL A 112 4.53 0.60 1.10
CA VAL A 112 5.70 0.55 0.21
C VAL A 112 5.59 1.71 -0.77
N VAL A 113 6.53 2.65 -0.75
CA VAL A 113 6.66 3.68 -1.77
C VAL A 113 7.60 3.17 -2.87
N LEU A 114 7.03 2.79 -4.02
CA LEU A 114 7.82 2.42 -5.20
C LEU A 114 8.38 3.68 -5.86
N ALA A 115 9.71 3.76 -5.91
CA ALA A 115 10.44 4.85 -6.53
C ALA A 115 11.05 4.44 -7.88
N ASP A 116 10.92 5.31 -8.87
CA ASP A 116 11.55 5.18 -10.19
C ASP A 116 12.64 6.23 -10.30
N THR A 117 13.91 5.80 -10.38
CA THR A 117 15.05 6.74 -10.46
C THR A 117 15.07 7.59 -11.72
N ARG A 118 14.30 7.24 -12.74
CA ARG A 118 14.12 8.06 -13.94
C ARG A 118 13.20 9.26 -13.70
N ARG A 119 12.35 9.18 -12.67
CA ARG A 119 11.34 10.17 -12.27
C ARG A 119 11.17 10.19 -10.76
N LEU A 120 12.29 10.31 -10.03
CA LEU A 120 12.31 10.23 -8.57
C LEU A 120 11.38 11.27 -7.91
N ALA A 121 11.22 12.43 -8.56
CA ALA A 121 10.33 13.49 -8.11
C ALA A 121 8.87 13.06 -7.92
N ASP A 122 8.41 12.05 -8.66
CA ASP A 122 7.04 11.52 -8.53
C ASP A 122 6.82 10.79 -7.19
N SER A 123 7.90 10.47 -6.46
CA SER A 123 7.83 9.79 -5.17
C SER A 123 7.60 10.74 -3.99
N PHE A 124 7.96 12.04 -4.11
CA PHE A 124 7.84 12.99 -2.99
C PHE A 124 6.44 13.04 -2.38
N ALA A 125 5.45 13.08 -3.22
CA ALA A 125 4.08 13.18 -2.75
C ALA A 125 3.62 11.99 -1.89
N SER A 126 4.10 10.78 -2.23
CA SER A 126 3.82 9.58 -1.45
C SER A 126 4.60 9.60 -0.12
N VAL A 127 5.86 10.02 -0.16
CA VAL A 127 6.71 10.17 1.03
C VAL A 127 6.09 11.18 1.99
N ASP A 128 5.85 12.41 1.52
CA ASP A 128 5.24 13.49 2.32
C ASP A 128 3.90 13.08 2.95
N TYR A 129 3.12 12.27 2.22
CA TYR A 129 1.84 11.80 2.72
C TYR A 129 2.03 10.87 3.91
N PHE A 130 2.86 9.82 3.79
CA PHE A 130 3.03 8.84 4.86
C PHE A 130 3.79 9.41 6.06
N GLU A 131 4.73 10.33 5.86
CA GLU A 131 5.37 11.07 6.94
C GLU A 131 4.37 11.89 7.76
N ARG A 132 3.50 12.65 7.09
CA ARG A 132 2.46 13.45 7.77
C ARG A 132 1.43 12.61 8.51
N GLN A 133 1.04 11.46 7.93
CA GLN A 133 0.11 10.53 8.56
C GLN A 133 0.76 9.72 9.69
N GLY A 134 2.08 9.74 9.78
CA GLY A 134 2.81 8.89 10.71
C GLY A 134 2.64 7.40 10.45
N THR A 135 2.26 7.02 9.23
CA THR A 135 2.14 5.62 8.80
C THR A 135 3.53 5.06 8.53
N PRO A 136 3.93 3.91 9.11
CA PRO A 136 5.20 3.29 8.79
C PRO A 136 5.33 3.02 7.28
N PHE A 137 6.46 3.38 6.69
CA PHE A 137 6.69 3.12 5.27
C PHE A 137 8.15 2.86 4.96
N ILE A 138 8.38 2.22 3.82
CA ILE A 138 9.70 2.02 3.23
C ILE A 138 9.73 2.55 1.80
N VAL A 139 10.92 2.85 1.29
CA VAL A 139 11.12 3.18 -0.12
C VAL A 139 11.75 1.99 -0.84
N ALA A 140 11.03 1.45 -1.84
CA ALA A 140 11.53 0.40 -2.71
C ALA A 140 11.86 0.98 -4.08
N VAL A 141 13.15 1.05 -4.41
CA VAL A 141 13.64 1.58 -5.68
C VAL A 141 13.49 0.51 -6.76
N ASN A 142 12.54 0.68 -7.67
CA ASN A 142 12.29 -0.30 -8.73
C ASN A 142 13.38 -0.24 -9.82
N CYS A 143 14.05 -1.36 -10.02
CA CYS A 143 15.17 -1.51 -10.96
C CYS A 143 14.67 -1.77 -12.38
N PHE A 144 14.32 -0.73 -13.13
CA PHE A 144 14.03 -0.83 -14.55
C PHE A 144 15.31 -1.10 -15.37
N ASP A 145 15.20 -1.83 -16.48
CA ASP A 145 16.35 -2.28 -17.26
C ASP A 145 17.24 -1.12 -17.78
N ALA A 146 16.63 0.00 -18.15
CA ALA A 146 17.36 1.19 -18.64
C ALA A 146 17.60 2.26 -17.55
N ALA A 147 17.25 1.99 -16.29
CA ALA A 147 17.40 2.98 -15.21
C ALA A 147 18.79 2.93 -14.60
N ARG A 148 19.35 4.11 -14.33
CA ARG A 148 20.59 4.21 -13.56
C ARG A 148 20.34 3.78 -12.13
N ARG A 149 21.22 2.95 -11.60
CA ARG A 149 21.20 2.52 -10.20
C ARG A 149 21.99 3.50 -9.35
N PHE A 150 21.42 3.84 -8.21
CA PHE A 150 22.02 4.71 -7.20
C PHE A 150 22.12 3.96 -5.87
N PRO A 151 23.11 4.25 -5.04
CA PRO A 151 23.18 3.75 -3.67
C PRO A 151 21.94 4.20 -2.86
N ALA A 152 21.53 3.39 -1.90
CA ALA A 152 20.37 3.70 -1.04
C ALA A 152 20.51 5.07 -0.35
N ASP A 153 21.72 5.41 0.12
CA ASP A 153 21.97 6.70 0.79
C ASP A 153 21.80 7.90 -0.15
N ALA A 154 22.12 7.75 -1.44
CA ALA A 154 21.88 8.81 -2.41
C ALA A 154 20.37 9.04 -2.65
N ILE A 155 19.60 7.95 -2.70
CA ILE A 155 18.12 8.02 -2.79
C ILE A 155 17.54 8.63 -1.53
N ARG A 156 18.01 8.20 -0.35
CA ARG A 156 17.61 8.75 0.95
C ARG A 156 17.82 10.26 1.01
N ALA A 157 19.02 10.72 0.64
CA ALA A 157 19.35 12.14 0.62
C ALA A 157 18.49 12.90 -0.40
N ALA A 158 18.27 12.33 -1.59
CA ALA A 158 17.49 12.96 -2.65
C ALA A 158 16.00 13.11 -2.28
N LEU A 159 15.44 12.17 -1.53
CA LEU A 159 14.05 12.20 -1.04
C LEU A 159 13.92 12.84 0.35
N ASN A 160 15.03 13.31 0.94
CA ASN A 160 15.09 13.91 2.28
C ASN A 160 14.44 13.02 3.37
N LEU A 161 14.69 11.71 3.29
CA LEU A 161 14.11 10.75 4.22
C LEU A 161 14.84 10.71 5.55
N ASP A 162 14.11 10.47 6.63
CA ASP A 162 14.70 10.15 7.92
C ASP A 162 15.59 8.90 7.83
N ARG A 163 16.59 8.84 8.72
CA ARG A 163 17.58 7.74 8.74
C ARG A 163 16.95 6.38 8.96
N ASP A 164 15.85 6.35 9.69
CA ASP A 164 15.15 5.12 10.10
C ASP A 164 14.25 4.56 9.00
N VAL A 165 13.94 5.33 7.96
CA VAL A 165 13.15 4.84 6.82
C VAL A 165 14.00 3.91 5.95
N PRO A 166 13.66 2.63 5.82
CA PRO A 166 14.41 1.71 4.96
C PRO A 166 14.32 2.10 3.48
N VAL A 167 15.48 2.05 2.80
CA VAL A 167 15.57 2.23 1.34
C VAL A 167 16.20 0.98 0.76
N ILE A 168 15.48 0.24 -0.08
CA ILE A 168 15.95 -1.01 -0.67
C ILE A 168 15.77 -1.03 -2.19
N LEU A 169 16.56 -1.83 -2.88
CA LEU A 169 16.39 -2.07 -4.31
C LEU A 169 15.35 -3.17 -4.53
N CYS A 170 14.52 -3.00 -5.55
CA CYS A 170 13.46 -3.93 -5.91
C CYS A 170 13.42 -4.16 -7.42
N ASP A 171 13.20 -5.38 -7.84
CA ASP A 171 12.70 -5.70 -9.18
C ASP A 171 11.26 -6.19 -9.03
N ALA A 172 10.30 -5.31 -9.34
CA ALA A 172 8.87 -5.58 -9.18
C ALA A 172 8.36 -6.78 -10.00
N ARG A 173 9.14 -7.25 -10.97
CA ARG A 173 8.81 -8.42 -11.82
C ARG A 173 9.16 -9.75 -11.14
N ARG A 174 9.94 -9.72 -10.05
CA ARG A 174 10.50 -10.91 -9.40
C ARG A 174 9.86 -11.14 -8.04
N PHE A 175 9.18 -12.27 -7.90
CA PHE A 175 8.53 -12.68 -6.65
C PHE A 175 9.45 -12.53 -5.42
N ALA A 176 10.68 -13.09 -5.48
CA ALA A 176 11.60 -13.04 -4.34
C ALA A 176 11.94 -11.60 -3.93
N SER A 177 12.16 -10.71 -4.91
CA SER A 177 12.45 -9.30 -4.65
C SER A 177 11.25 -8.59 -4.01
N CYS A 178 10.05 -8.83 -4.52
CA CYS A 178 8.82 -8.25 -3.97
C CYS A 178 8.52 -8.78 -2.56
N ARG A 179 8.75 -10.09 -2.32
CA ARG A 179 8.64 -10.69 -0.99
C ARG A 179 9.56 -9.98 0.01
N ASP A 180 10.83 -9.78 -0.36
CA ASP A 180 11.82 -9.13 0.51
C ASP A 180 11.42 -7.69 0.83
N VAL A 181 10.81 -6.96 -0.11
CA VAL A 181 10.19 -5.64 0.11
C VAL A 181 9.10 -5.71 1.18
N LEU A 182 8.18 -6.66 1.06
CA LEU A 182 7.07 -6.80 2.02
C LEU A 182 7.56 -7.21 3.41
N VAL A 183 8.55 -8.10 3.50
CA VAL A 183 9.18 -8.50 4.77
C VAL A 183 9.83 -7.29 5.43
N THR A 184 10.65 -6.53 4.69
CA THR A 184 11.29 -5.31 5.22
C THR A 184 10.27 -4.30 5.74
N LEU A 185 9.13 -4.13 5.04
CA LEU A 185 8.07 -3.24 5.52
C LEU A 185 7.48 -3.74 6.85
N VAL A 186 7.15 -5.03 6.93
CA VAL A 186 6.54 -5.60 8.14
C VAL A 186 7.48 -5.47 9.34
N GLU A 187 8.76 -5.79 9.17
CA GLU A 187 9.78 -5.64 10.21
C GLU A 187 9.91 -4.18 10.68
N HIS A 188 9.98 -3.24 9.72
CA HIS A 188 10.03 -1.82 10.02
C HIS A 188 8.78 -1.34 10.76
N ALA A 189 7.59 -1.73 10.30
CA ALA A 189 6.32 -1.36 10.93
C ALA A 189 6.23 -1.87 12.37
N ILE A 190 6.63 -3.12 12.63
CA ILE A 190 6.69 -3.68 13.97
C ILE A 190 7.65 -2.86 14.86
N HIS A 191 8.82 -2.51 14.35
CA HIS A 191 9.80 -1.70 15.09
C HIS A 191 9.22 -0.32 15.47
N VAL A 192 8.65 0.40 14.51
CA VAL A 192 8.07 1.74 14.71
C VAL A 192 6.89 1.68 15.70
N LEU A 193 5.98 0.73 15.52
CA LEU A 193 4.77 0.62 16.36
C LEU A 193 5.11 0.18 17.79
N SER A 194 6.08 -0.73 17.96
CA SER A 194 6.56 -1.15 19.29
C SER A 194 7.27 -0.02 20.04
N GLY A 195 8.07 0.79 19.33
CA GLY A 195 8.70 1.98 19.92
C GLY A 195 7.68 3.00 20.42
N ARG A 196 6.62 3.24 19.66
CA ARG A 196 5.52 4.15 20.06
C ARG A 196 4.75 3.64 21.27
N ALA A 197 4.48 2.34 21.35
CA ALA A 197 3.81 1.73 22.49
C ALA A 197 4.63 1.88 23.80
N GLY A 198 5.95 1.72 23.73
CA GLY A 198 6.84 1.91 24.86
C GLY A 198 6.86 3.33 25.42
N HIS A 199 6.72 4.35 24.56
CA HIS A 199 6.67 5.75 24.99
C HIS A 199 5.34 6.12 25.69
N LEU A 200 4.23 5.49 25.32
CA LEU A 200 2.92 5.74 25.94
C LEU A 200 2.81 5.17 27.36
N THR A 201 3.59 4.13 27.68
CA THR A 201 3.59 3.48 28.99
C THR A 201 4.58 4.08 29.99
N SER A 202 5.49 4.96 29.54
CA SER A 202 6.56 5.55 30.36
C SER A 202 6.34 7.02 30.72
N SER A 203 5.14 7.59 30.51
CA SER A 203 4.81 8.95 30.99
C SER A 203 4.45 8.87 32.47
N PRO A 204 5.24 9.41 33.41
CA PRO A 204 4.88 9.45 34.82
C PRO A 204 3.72 10.46 35.03
N ALA A 205 2.80 10.07 35.91
CA ALA A 205 1.69 10.88 36.39
C ALA A 205 2.18 12.08 37.24
#